data_1470c6673754b4f1445e781d23e42d88
#
_entry.id   1470c6673754b4f1445e781d23e42d88
#
_cell.length_a   1.000
_cell.length_b   1.000
_cell.length_c   1.000
_cell.angle_alpha   90.00
_cell.angle_beta   90.00
_cell.angle_gamma   90.00
#
_symmetry.space_group_name_H-M   'P 1'
#
loop_
_entity.id
_entity.type
_entity.pdbx_description
1 polymer ?
#
loop_
_entity_poly.entity_id
_entity_poly.type
_entity_poly.pdbx_seq_one_letter_code
_entity_poly.pdbx_strand_id
1 'polypeptide(L)' 'MIVLHKLNGTEFMLNDRHIETIEETPDTVITLTNDKKYIVKEPAEEIIEKMIEYRHRVALKKKMQ' A
#
# COMPACT_ATOMS: atom_id res chain seq x y z
N MET A 1 -6.56 -2.66 -3.61
CA MET A 1 -5.55 -3.63 -3.14
C MET A 1 -4.20 -3.37 -3.77
N ILE A 2 -3.17 -3.35 -2.97
CA ILE A 2 -1.81 -3.22 -3.47
C ILE A 2 -0.97 -4.38 -2.94
N VAL A 3 0.07 -4.75 -3.69
CA VAL A 3 0.97 -5.84 -3.31
C VAL A 3 2.24 -5.25 -2.72
N LEU A 4 2.59 -5.69 -1.53
CA LEU A 4 3.77 -5.23 -0.82
C LEU A 4 4.56 -6.43 -0.29
N HIS A 5 5.76 -6.15 0.19
CA HIS A 5 6.65 -7.19 0.72
C HIS A 5 7.09 -6.84 2.13
N LYS A 6 6.95 -7.78 3.05
CA LYS A 6 7.50 -7.65 4.40
C LYS A 6 9.01 -7.69 4.33
N LEU A 7 9.68 -7.26 5.39
CA LEU A 7 11.15 -7.26 5.42
C LEU A 7 11.76 -8.63 5.16
N ASN A 8 11.08 -9.70 5.53
CA ASN A 8 11.55 -11.06 5.30
C ASN A 8 11.30 -11.55 3.86
N GLY A 9 10.75 -10.69 3.00
CA GLY A 9 10.49 -11.02 1.61
C GLY A 9 9.11 -11.60 1.32
N THR A 10 8.32 -11.87 2.36
CA THR A 10 6.98 -12.41 2.17
C THR A 10 6.07 -11.41 1.49
N GLU A 11 5.45 -11.83 0.40
CA GLU A 11 4.51 -10.99 -0.33
C GLU A 11 3.14 -11.02 0.34
N PHE A 12 2.47 -9.88 0.38
CA PHE A 12 1.10 -9.81 0.88
C PHE A 12 0.33 -8.71 0.17
N MET A 13 -0.99 -8.83 0.21
CA MET A 13 -1.87 -7.84 -0.39
C MET A 13 -2.53 -7.01 0.71
N LEU A 14 -2.60 -5.72 0.50
CA LEU A 14 -3.14 -4.79 1.47
C LEU A 14 -4.20 -3.92 0.82
N ASN A 15 -5.33 -3.73 1.54
CA ASN A 15 -6.34 -2.78 1.09
C ASN A 15 -5.85 -1.37 1.44
N ASP A 16 -5.46 -0.62 0.43
CA ASP A 16 -4.88 0.71 0.61
C ASP A 16 -5.86 1.71 1.26
N ARG A 17 -7.15 1.43 1.22
CA ARG A 17 -8.14 2.30 1.87
C ARG A 17 -8.03 2.26 3.39
N HIS A 18 -7.41 1.22 3.95
CA HIS A 18 -7.23 1.09 5.39
C HIS A 18 -5.94 1.74 5.88
N ILE A 19 -5.14 2.31 4.98
CA ILE A 19 -3.89 2.96 5.36
C ILE A 19 -4.20 4.34 5.95
N GLU A 20 -3.72 4.56 7.17
CA GLU A 20 -3.85 5.85 7.83
C GLU A 20 -2.58 6.68 7.64
N THR A 21 -1.41 6.10 7.91
CA THR A 21 -0.14 6.80 7.75
C THR A 21 0.92 5.89 7.15
N ILE A 22 1.85 6.51 6.44
CA ILE A 22 3.05 5.86 5.92
C ILE A 22 4.23 6.69 6.37
N GLU A 23 5.15 6.06 7.12
CA GLU A 23 6.35 6.72 7.61
C GLU A 23 7.58 5.95 7.14
N GLU A 24 8.64 6.65 6.81
CA GLU A 24 9.87 6.03 6.32
C GLU A 24 11.09 6.57 7.07
N THR A 25 11.29 6.08 8.30
CA THR A 25 12.42 6.50 9.14
C THR A 25 12.74 5.45 10.21
N PRO A 26 13.72 4.57 10.03
CA PRO A 26 14.49 4.32 8.81
C PRO A 26 13.76 3.39 7.83
N ASP A 27 12.88 2.52 8.33
CA ASP A 27 12.12 1.58 7.50
C ASP A 27 10.74 2.15 7.19
N THR A 28 10.14 1.65 6.13
CA THR A 28 8.78 2.06 5.76
C THR A 28 7.79 1.36 6.67
N VAL A 29 7.07 2.13 7.47
CA VAL A 29 6.04 1.62 8.40
C VAL A 29 4.68 2.12 7.96
N ILE A 30 3.77 1.19 7.71
CA ILE A 30 2.39 1.51 7.34
C ILE A 30 1.51 1.26 8.57
N THR A 31 0.77 2.29 8.98
CA THR A 31 -0.19 2.16 10.08
C THR A 31 -1.60 2.16 9.49
N LEU A 32 -2.37 1.17 9.86
CA LEU A 32 -3.73 1.03 9.39
C LEU A 32 -4.72 1.70 10.35
N THR A 33 -5.94 1.89 9.87
CA THR A 33 -7.00 2.53 10.68
C THR A 33 -7.39 1.73 11.93
N ASN A 34 -7.06 0.43 11.96
CA ASN A 34 -7.29 -0.41 13.15
C ASN A 34 -6.06 -0.49 14.04
N ASP A 35 -5.11 0.42 13.86
CA ASP A 35 -3.85 0.54 14.61
C ASP A 35 -2.84 -0.57 14.34
N LYS A 36 -3.11 -1.48 13.42
CA LYS A 36 -2.11 -2.47 13.01
C LYS A 36 -1.02 -1.79 12.20
N LYS A 37 0.22 -2.26 12.38
CA LYS A 37 1.38 -1.71 11.68
C LYS A 37 2.09 -2.80 10.90
N TYR A 38 2.56 -2.44 9.72
CA TYR A 38 3.38 -3.32 8.89
C TYR A 38 4.66 -2.61 8.50
N ILE A 39 5.77 -3.34 8.57
CA ILE A 39 7.06 -2.84 8.09
C ILE A 39 7.32 -3.52 6.75
N VAL A 40 7.50 -2.73 5.71
CA VAL A 40 7.64 -3.24 4.35
C VAL A 40 8.94 -2.81 3.70
N LYS A 41 9.33 -3.51 2.64
CA LYS A 41 10.54 -3.22 1.88
C LYS A 41 10.39 -2.02 0.95
N GLU A 42 9.18 -1.83 0.43
CA GLU A 42 8.92 -0.76 -0.52
C GLU A 42 9.08 0.60 0.12
N PRO A 43 9.73 1.56 -0.55
CA PRO A 43 9.78 2.93 -0.05
C PRO A 43 8.39 3.57 -0.14
N ALA A 44 8.16 4.58 0.69
CA ALA A 44 6.86 5.24 0.76
C ALA A 44 6.40 5.74 -0.60
N GLU A 45 7.31 6.29 -1.39
CA GLU A 45 6.99 6.81 -2.72
C GLU A 45 6.43 5.71 -3.64
N GLU A 46 7.02 4.52 -3.60
CA GLU A 46 6.54 3.41 -4.41
C GLU A 46 5.15 2.95 -3.98
N ILE A 47 4.88 2.98 -2.67
CA ILE A 47 3.56 2.62 -2.16
C ILE A 47 2.50 3.59 -2.68
N ILE A 48 2.82 4.88 -2.66
CA ILE A 48 1.91 5.92 -3.16
C ILE A 48 1.63 5.71 -4.65
N GLU A 49 2.66 5.40 -5.41
CA GLU A 49 2.50 5.12 -6.84
C GLU A 49 1.59 3.92 -7.09
N LYS A 50 1.77 2.85 -6.31
CA LYS A 50 0.92 1.67 -6.41
C LYS A 50 -0.54 1.99 -6.11
N MET A 51 -0.79 2.84 -5.11
CA MET A 51 -2.14 3.25 -4.75
C MET A 51 -2.80 4.04 -5.89
N ILE A 52 -2.07 4.96 -6.47
CA ILE A 52 -2.57 5.78 -7.58
C ILE A 52 -2.89 4.89 -8.79
N GLU A 53 -1.98 4.00 -9.14
CA GLU A 53 -2.16 3.10 -10.26
C GLU A 53 -3.37 2.19 -10.08
N TYR A 54 -3.54 1.65 -8.88
CA TYR A 54 -4.68 0.78 -8.59
C TYR A 54 -6.00 1.53 -8.75
N ARG A 55 -6.09 2.73 -8.20
CA ARG A 55 -7.30 3.55 -8.30
C ARG A 55 -7.62 3.90 -9.74
N HIS A 56 -6.60 4.18 -10.52
CA HIS A 56 -6.77 4.49 -11.94
C HIS A 56 -7.36 3.30 -12.69
N ARG A 57 -6.85 2.09 -12.44
CA ARG A 57 -7.37 0.88 -13.06
C ARG A 57 -8.83 0.63 -12.71
N VAL A 58 -9.18 0.82 -11.45
CA VAL A 58 -10.56 0.63 -11.00
C VAL A 58 -11.49 1.63 -11.66
N ALA A 59 -11.07 2.88 -11.77
CA ALA A 59 -11.85 3.92 -12.42
C ALA A 59 -12.09 3.60 -13.91
N LEU A 60 -11.06 3.11 -14.60
CA LEU A 60 -11.20 2.72 -16.01
C LEU A 60 -12.17 1.55 -16.18
N LYS A 61 -12.11 0.57 -15.31
CA LYS A 61 -13.04 -0.56 -15.35
C LYS A 61 -14.47 -0.09 -15.17
N LYS A 62 -14.72 0.83 -14.25
CA LYS A 62 -16.05 1.37 -14.02
C LYS A 62 -16.59 2.08 -15.26
N LYS A 63 -15.73 2.80 -15.95
CA LYS A 63 -16.13 3.50 -17.18
C LYS A 63 -16.49 2.56 -18.31
N MET A 64 -15.88 1.39 -18.33
CA MET A 64 -16.11 0.40 -19.39
C MET A 64 -17.37 -0.43 -19.16
N GLN A 65 -17.93 -0.36 -17.98
CA GLN A 65 -19.19 -1.02 -17.66
C GLN A 65 -20.36 -0.07 -17.84
#